data_dd8cc34090fb1777ae4f633c7d43e005
#
_entry.id   dd8cc34090fb1777ae4f633c7d43e005
#
_cell.length_a   1.000
_cell.length_b   1.000
_cell.length_c   1.000
_cell.angle_alpha   90.00
_cell.angle_beta   90.00
_cell.angle_gamma   90.00
#
_symmetry.space_group_name_H-M   'P 1'
#
loop_
_entity.id
_entity.type
_entity.pdbx_description
1 polymer ?
#
loop_
_entity_poly.entity_id
_entity_poly.type
_entity_poly.pdbx_seq_one_letter_code
_entity_poly.pdbx_strand_id
1 'polypeptide(L)'
;MSCYTPLVRAGPEMQQNPIRLKNAVRLASLELSKQGLDEREAERMLAPMARLSEDYEFLQHPVDTLAVFVADERLEIHRIPVVLPELLVVGARFHVKPLLTLVDTDRPFHVLTLDQHGVALYSATRFDIREVDLGDTPRTLEDALGHELTDPSLQVHSGVARPGSNRRVGVYHTQGGGKDEAKRELEVFFHRVDQGIVERLRTVGGPLVLAGVEYLLAIYRGVNSYAHLMDEVIEGTPKLLSGEQLHRRAWAIAEPAVFRDREAALSGIDNLVAVGKASRELATVVLAAYDGRVETLVVALDEQRWGTIDVARRRVKSFLTQSDANGVDLLDVAAAQTLLHAGTVFPLPRTHVLANSGIAAVFRY
;
A
#
# COMPACT_ATOMS: atom_id res chain seq x y z
N MET A 1 -21.86 -11.06 -11.55
CA MET A 1 -21.64 -11.69 -10.25
C MET A 1 -20.26 -11.34 -9.74
N SER A 2 -20.10 -11.14 -8.45
CA SER A 2 -18.82 -10.92 -7.78
C SER A 2 -18.71 -11.88 -6.60
N CYS A 3 -17.58 -12.58 -6.49
CA CYS A 3 -17.32 -13.56 -5.45
C CYS A 3 -15.95 -13.31 -4.83
N TYR A 4 -15.89 -13.21 -3.52
CA TYR A 4 -14.67 -13.09 -2.74
C TYR A 4 -14.55 -14.31 -1.84
N THR A 5 -13.53 -15.12 -2.07
CA THR A 5 -13.31 -16.36 -1.31
C THR A 5 -11.96 -16.28 -0.61
N PRO A 6 -11.94 -16.18 0.74
CA PRO A 6 -10.70 -16.27 1.49
C PRO A 6 -10.10 -17.66 1.34
N LEU A 7 -8.80 -17.73 1.08
CA LEU A 7 -8.04 -18.97 0.90
C LEU A 7 -6.99 -19.10 2.00
N VAL A 8 -6.65 -20.35 2.34
CA VAL A 8 -5.60 -20.65 3.30
C VAL A 8 -4.29 -20.87 2.56
N ARG A 9 -3.23 -20.15 2.96
CA ARG A 9 -1.92 -20.18 2.28
C ARG A 9 -1.04 -21.37 2.65
N ALA A 10 -1.19 -21.91 3.88
CA ALA A 10 -0.31 -22.95 4.39
C ALA A 10 -1.03 -23.84 5.43
N GLY A 11 -0.52 -25.04 5.59
CA GLY A 11 -1.03 -25.99 6.58
C GLY A 11 -2.11 -26.94 6.02
N PRO A 12 -2.60 -27.85 6.87
CA PRO A 12 -3.56 -28.90 6.44
C PRO A 12 -4.90 -28.32 5.96
N GLU A 13 -5.25 -27.11 6.39
CA GLU A 13 -6.49 -26.45 5.99
C GLU A 13 -6.51 -25.99 4.52
N MET A 14 -5.35 -25.94 3.83
CA MET A 14 -5.30 -25.68 2.39
C MET A 14 -6.18 -26.65 1.59
N GLN A 15 -6.35 -27.87 2.06
CA GLN A 15 -7.23 -28.86 1.43
C GLN A 15 -8.70 -28.45 1.38
N GLN A 16 -9.08 -27.43 2.16
CA GLN A 16 -10.43 -26.88 2.13
C GLN A 16 -10.66 -25.84 1.03
N ASN A 17 -9.60 -25.30 0.45
CA ASN A 17 -9.73 -24.28 -0.59
C ASN A 17 -10.59 -24.71 -1.80
N PRO A 18 -10.44 -25.95 -2.36
CA PRO A 18 -11.35 -26.43 -3.41
C PRO A 18 -12.80 -26.52 -2.96
N ILE A 19 -13.04 -26.91 -1.69
CA ILE A 19 -14.39 -27.04 -1.11
C ILE A 19 -15.03 -25.66 -0.99
N ARG A 20 -14.27 -24.65 -0.54
CA ARG A 20 -14.74 -23.26 -0.46
C ARG A 20 -15.18 -22.73 -1.81
N LEU A 21 -14.38 -22.94 -2.86
CA LEU A 21 -14.74 -22.54 -4.23
C LEU A 21 -15.97 -23.29 -4.76
N LYS A 22 -16.08 -24.60 -4.51
CA LYS A 22 -17.28 -25.38 -4.88
C LYS A 22 -18.54 -24.86 -4.16
N ASN A 23 -18.42 -24.53 -2.90
CA ASN A 23 -19.52 -23.94 -2.14
C ASN A 23 -19.92 -22.57 -2.70
N ALA A 24 -18.96 -21.73 -3.07
CA ALA A 24 -19.22 -20.44 -3.69
C ALA A 24 -19.96 -20.58 -5.03
N VAL A 25 -19.54 -21.53 -5.89
CA VAL A 25 -20.26 -21.85 -7.15
C VAL A 25 -21.70 -22.29 -6.88
N ARG A 26 -21.91 -23.19 -5.91
CA ARG A 26 -23.24 -23.67 -5.54
C ARG A 26 -24.14 -22.54 -5.03
N LEU A 27 -23.61 -21.67 -4.17
CA LEU A 27 -24.34 -20.50 -3.67
C LEU A 27 -24.67 -19.52 -4.80
N ALA A 28 -23.72 -19.29 -5.72
CA ALA A 28 -23.93 -18.45 -6.88
C ALA A 28 -25.05 -18.98 -7.79
N SER A 29 -25.09 -20.29 -8.04
CA SER A 29 -26.18 -20.94 -8.82
C SER A 29 -27.53 -20.72 -8.15
N LEU A 30 -27.62 -20.90 -6.84
CA LEU A 30 -28.85 -20.65 -6.07
C LEU A 30 -29.33 -19.19 -6.17
N GLU A 31 -28.41 -18.25 -6.05
CA GLU A 31 -28.75 -16.81 -6.14
C GLU A 31 -29.18 -16.39 -7.57
N LEU A 32 -28.50 -16.91 -8.59
CA LEU A 32 -28.89 -16.70 -10.00
C LEU A 32 -30.28 -17.26 -10.29
N SER A 33 -30.59 -18.48 -9.79
CA SER A 33 -31.91 -19.07 -9.93
C SER A 33 -33.01 -18.28 -9.21
N LYS A 34 -32.73 -17.72 -8.02
CA LYS A 34 -33.67 -16.82 -7.32
C LYS A 34 -33.96 -15.54 -8.12
N GLN A 35 -33.00 -15.08 -8.91
CA GLN A 35 -33.15 -13.92 -9.79
C GLN A 35 -33.80 -14.28 -11.13
N GLY A 36 -34.22 -15.53 -11.32
CA GLY A 36 -34.97 -16.00 -12.49
C GLY A 36 -34.10 -16.50 -13.65
N LEU A 37 -32.79 -16.72 -13.44
CA LEU A 37 -31.95 -17.33 -14.46
C LEU A 37 -32.25 -18.82 -14.57
N ASP A 38 -32.33 -19.33 -15.83
CA ASP A 38 -32.48 -20.77 -16.06
C ASP A 38 -31.24 -21.55 -15.55
N GLU A 39 -31.47 -22.76 -15.03
CA GLU A 39 -30.42 -23.58 -14.43
C GLU A 39 -29.25 -23.84 -15.40
N ARG A 40 -29.56 -24.15 -16.67
CA ARG A 40 -28.55 -24.39 -17.70
C ARG A 40 -27.73 -23.13 -18.03
N GLU A 41 -28.36 -21.99 -17.98
CA GLU A 41 -27.71 -20.69 -18.21
C GLU A 41 -26.80 -20.34 -17.03
N ALA A 42 -27.27 -20.56 -15.80
CA ALA A 42 -26.49 -20.39 -14.60
C ALA A 42 -25.26 -21.35 -14.57
N GLU A 43 -25.43 -22.62 -14.93
CA GLU A 43 -24.33 -23.58 -15.04
C GLU A 43 -23.31 -23.15 -16.09
N ARG A 44 -23.75 -22.72 -17.28
CA ARG A 44 -22.85 -22.23 -18.34
C ARG A 44 -22.07 -21.01 -17.89
N MET A 45 -22.72 -20.03 -17.24
CA MET A 45 -22.09 -18.83 -16.71
C MET A 45 -21.05 -19.15 -15.61
N LEU A 46 -21.35 -20.13 -14.76
CA LEU A 46 -20.49 -20.50 -13.64
C LEU A 46 -19.42 -21.57 -13.98
N ALA A 47 -19.52 -22.22 -15.16
CA ALA A 47 -18.59 -23.26 -15.57
C ALA A 47 -17.11 -22.86 -15.49
N PRO A 48 -16.69 -21.64 -15.88
CA PRO A 48 -15.31 -21.22 -15.74
C PRO A 48 -14.84 -21.17 -14.28
N MET A 49 -15.70 -20.70 -13.35
CA MET A 49 -15.38 -20.66 -11.92
C MET A 49 -15.37 -22.08 -11.31
N ALA A 50 -16.26 -22.97 -11.75
CA ALA A 50 -16.27 -24.35 -11.31
C ALA A 50 -14.96 -25.06 -11.65
N ARG A 51 -14.40 -24.83 -12.85
CA ARG A 51 -13.10 -25.38 -13.26
C ARG A 51 -11.95 -24.98 -12.34
N LEU A 52 -11.96 -23.76 -11.79
CA LEU A 52 -10.93 -23.31 -10.85
C LEU A 52 -10.89 -24.16 -9.58
N SER A 53 -12.04 -24.67 -9.14
CA SER A 53 -12.11 -25.55 -7.98
C SER A 53 -11.45 -26.93 -8.19
N GLU A 54 -11.20 -27.28 -9.45
CA GLU A 54 -10.57 -28.52 -9.88
C GLU A 54 -9.13 -28.33 -10.38
N ASP A 55 -8.71 -27.08 -10.56
CA ASP A 55 -7.36 -26.72 -10.98
C ASP A 55 -6.40 -26.80 -9.79
N TYR A 56 -5.72 -27.95 -9.71
CA TYR A 56 -4.81 -28.24 -8.61
C TYR A 56 -3.57 -27.33 -8.62
N GLU A 57 -3.04 -27.03 -9.79
CA GLU A 57 -1.88 -26.15 -9.95
C GLU A 57 -2.19 -24.71 -9.50
N PHE A 58 -3.36 -24.21 -9.87
CA PHE A 58 -3.85 -22.91 -9.43
C PHE A 58 -3.96 -22.81 -7.90
N LEU A 59 -4.42 -23.90 -7.26
CA LEU A 59 -4.65 -23.97 -5.81
C LEU A 59 -3.39 -24.26 -4.99
N GLN A 60 -2.29 -24.70 -5.63
CA GLN A 60 -0.99 -24.88 -4.94
C GLN A 60 -0.31 -23.58 -4.57
N HIS A 61 -0.65 -22.47 -5.25
CA HIS A 61 -0.11 -21.14 -4.98
C HIS A 61 -1.20 -20.20 -4.45
N PRO A 62 -1.77 -20.47 -3.26
CA PRO A 62 -2.87 -19.71 -2.75
C PRO A 62 -2.43 -18.30 -2.34
N VAL A 63 -3.37 -17.38 -2.44
CA VAL A 63 -3.32 -16.02 -1.92
C VAL A 63 -4.28 -15.89 -0.74
N ASP A 64 -4.32 -14.74 -0.10
CA ASP A 64 -5.23 -14.56 1.05
C ASP A 64 -6.70 -14.55 0.63
N THR A 65 -7.01 -13.96 -0.53
CA THR A 65 -8.37 -13.95 -1.07
C THR A 65 -8.35 -14.09 -2.59
N LEU A 66 -9.28 -14.86 -3.12
CA LEU A 66 -9.57 -14.92 -4.54
C LEU A 66 -10.82 -14.08 -4.83
N ALA A 67 -10.69 -13.04 -5.65
CA ALA A 67 -11.80 -12.28 -6.16
C ALA A 67 -12.12 -12.74 -7.59
N VAL A 68 -13.34 -13.19 -7.80
CA VAL A 68 -13.82 -13.72 -9.08
C VAL A 68 -15.02 -12.90 -9.54
N PHE A 69 -14.91 -12.36 -10.76
CA PHE A 69 -15.98 -11.62 -11.40
C PHE A 69 -16.46 -12.37 -12.63
N VAL A 70 -17.74 -12.61 -12.72
CA VAL A 70 -18.37 -13.34 -13.82
C VAL A 70 -19.49 -12.48 -14.42
N ALA A 71 -19.44 -12.25 -15.73
CA ALA A 71 -20.50 -11.60 -16.49
C ALA A 71 -20.56 -12.22 -17.89
N ASP A 72 -21.71 -12.74 -18.26
CA ASP A 72 -21.93 -13.48 -19.52
C ASP A 72 -20.88 -14.59 -19.68
N GLU A 73 -20.03 -14.49 -20.70
CA GLU A 73 -18.95 -15.44 -20.95
C GLU A 73 -17.58 -14.95 -20.43
N ARG A 74 -17.53 -13.82 -19.70
CA ARG A 74 -16.29 -13.25 -19.18
C ARG A 74 -16.06 -13.69 -17.75
N LEU A 75 -14.85 -14.20 -17.49
CA LEU A 75 -14.34 -14.51 -16.17
C LEU A 75 -13.09 -13.67 -15.92
N GLU A 76 -13.10 -12.89 -14.85
CA GLU A 76 -11.91 -12.19 -14.36
C GLU A 76 -11.56 -12.71 -12.98
N ILE A 77 -10.29 -13.01 -12.79
CA ILE A 77 -9.75 -13.59 -11.54
C ILE A 77 -8.64 -12.69 -11.05
N HIS A 78 -8.79 -12.22 -9.81
CA HIS A 78 -7.78 -11.42 -9.15
C HIS A 78 -7.31 -12.11 -7.88
N ARG A 79 -5.99 -12.23 -7.74
CA ARG A 79 -5.33 -12.77 -6.55
C ARG A 79 -5.05 -11.61 -5.60
N ILE A 80 -5.73 -11.58 -4.46
CA ILE A 80 -5.70 -10.47 -3.51
C ILE A 80 -4.80 -10.84 -2.33
N PRO A 81 -3.75 -10.05 -2.03
CA PRO A 81 -2.78 -10.34 -0.98
C PRO A 81 -3.25 -9.91 0.42
N VAL A 82 -4.56 -9.86 0.64
CA VAL A 82 -5.18 -9.57 1.94
C VAL A 82 -6.36 -10.48 2.16
N VAL A 83 -6.63 -10.77 3.42
CA VAL A 83 -7.83 -11.50 3.83
C VAL A 83 -9.03 -10.56 3.76
N LEU A 84 -9.91 -10.79 2.79
CA LEU A 84 -11.21 -10.13 2.69
C LEU A 84 -12.30 -11.04 3.23
N PRO A 85 -13.41 -10.50 3.76
CA PRO A 85 -14.56 -11.30 4.14
C PRO A 85 -15.11 -12.11 2.97
N GLU A 86 -15.57 -13.32 3.22
CA GLU A 86 -16.30 -14.11 2.23
C GLU A 86 -17.56 -13.35 1.81
N LEU A 87 -17.71 -13.11 0.52
CA LEU A 87 -18.84 -12.34 -0.03
C LEU A 87 -19.19 -12.85 -1.42
N LEU A 88 -20.47 -13.09 -1.62
CA LEU A 88 -21.06 -13.37 -2.92
C LEU A 88 -22.17 -12.35 -3.20
N VAL A 89 -22.05 -11.64 -4.32
CA VAL A 89 -23.07 -10.70 -4.79
C VAL A 89 -23.43 -11.03 -6.23
N VAL A 90 -24.72 -11.29 -6.46
CA VAL A 90 -25.30 -11.46 -7.79
C VAL A 90 -26.15 -10.24 -8.08
N GLY A 91 -25.89 -9.54 -9.19
CA GLY A 91 -26.62 -8.34 -9.56
C GLY A 91 -26.15 -7.78 -10.90
N ALA A 92 -26.75 -6.69 -11.35
CA ALA A 92 -26.49 -6.06 -12.64
C ALA A 92 -25.10 -5.38 -12.72
N ARG A 93 -24.37 -5.28 -11.62
CA ARG A 93 -23.04 -4.64 -11.52
C ARG A 93 -22.10 -5.50 -10.73
N PHE A 94 -20.80 -5.37 -10.99
CA PHE A 94 -19.79 -5.91 -10.11
C PHE A 94 -19.78 -5.14 -8.79
N HIS A 95 -19.62 -5.88 -7.70
CA HIS A 95 -19.46 -5.34 -6.36
C HIS A 95 -17.97 -5.24 -6.06
N VAL A 96 -17.44 -4.02 -6.01
CA VAL A 96 -15.98 -3.76 -5.93
C VAL A 96 -15.54 -3.19 -4.58
N LYS A 97 -16.46 -2.88 -3.69
CA LYS A 97 -16.18 -2.27 -2.39
C LYS A 97 -15.12 -3.01 -1.56
N PRO A 98 -15.07 -4.35 -1.48
CA PRO A 98 -14.00 -5.04 -0.76
C PRO A 98 -12.59 -4.71 -1.29
N LEU A 99 -12.45 -4.45 -2.59
CA LEU A 99 -11.18 -4.08 -3.21
C LEU A 99 -10.70 -2.67 -2.83
N LEU A 100 -11.55 -1.84 -2.27
CA LEU A 100 -11.18 -0.50 -1.80
C LEU A 100 -10.10 -0.57 -0.70
N THR A 101 -10.05 -1.67 0.05
CA THR A 101 -8.97 -1.92 1.01
C THR A 101 -7.60 -1.84 0.36
N LEU A 102 -7.48 -2.25 -0.91
CA LEU A 102 -6.23 -2.17 -1.66
C LEU A 102 -5.90 -0.73 -2.05
N VAL A 103 -6.90 0.04 -2.46
CA VAL A 103 -6.72 1.43 -2.90
C VAL A 103 -6.24 2.32 -1.76
N ASP A 104 -6.81 2.18 -0.55
CA ASP A 104 -6.41 2.97 0.62
C ASP A 104 -5.01 2.58 1.13
N THR A 105 -4.61 1.34 0.92
CA THR A 105 -3.33 0.80 1.39
C THR A 105 -2.20 0.85 0.36
N ASP A 106 -2.50 1.26 -0.88
CA ASP A 106 -1.51 1.38 -1.97
C ASP A 106 -0.74 2.72 -1.94
N ARG A 107 -0.90 3.50 -0.86
CA ARG A 107 -0.08 4.70 -0.65
C ARG A 107 1.35 4.28 -0.38
N PRO A 108 2.31 4.75 -1.18
CA PRO A 108 3.69 4.37 -1.01
C PRO A 108 4.31 5.04 0.22
N PHE A 109 5.18 4.31 0.86
CA PHE A 109 6.20 4.82 1.77
C PHE A 109 7.56 4.31 1.31
N HIS A 110 8.62 4.87 1.87
CA HIS A 110 9.95 4.59 1.41
C HIS A 110 10.85 4.17 2.58
N VAL A 111 11.84 3.33 2.28
CA VAL A 111 12.85 2.92 3.26
C VAL A 111 14.22 3.18 2.66
N LEU A 112 15.03 3.99 3.35
CA LEU A 112 16.43 4.19 3.00
C LEU A 112 17.30 3.41 3.97
N THR A 113 17.99 2.42 3.45
CA THR A 113 18.96 1.64 4.24
C THR A 113 20.34 2.27 4.15
N LEU A 114 20.99 2.43 5.29
CA LEU A 114 22.34 2.99 5.45
C LEU A 114 23.26 1.91 6.03
N ASP A 115 24.26 1.53 5.25
CA ASP A 115 25.27 0.55 5.63
C ASP A 115 26.67 1.12 5.38
N GLN A 116 27.71 0.55 5.99
CA GLN A 116 29.12 0.93 5.76
C GLN A 116 29.55 0.76 4.30
N HIS A 117 28.88 -0.11 3.55
CA HIS A 117 29.19 -0.40 2.16
C HIS A 117 28.30 0.33 1.15
N GLY A 118 27.31 1.09 1.62
CA GLY A 118 26.46 1.84 0.73
C GLY A 118 25.04 2.04 1.22
N VAL A 119 24.21 2.57 0.32
CA VAL A 119 22.80 2.87 0.56
C VAL A 119 21.91 2.16 -0.45
N ALA A 120 20.69 1.82 -0.05
CA ALA A 120 19.66 1.36 -0.95
C ALA A 120 18.32 2.00 -0.58
N LEU A 121 17.56 2.42 -1.58
CA LEU A 121 16.21 2.96 -1.43
C LEU A 121 15.20 1.86 -1.79
N TYR A 122 14.18 1.74 -0.99
CA TYR A 122 13.03 0.87 -1.27
C TYR A 122 11.77 1.71 -1.34
N SER A 123 10.91 1.39 -2.30
CA SER A 123 9.52 1.82 -2.31
C SER A 123 8.65 0.67 -1.82
N ALA A 124 7.77 0.96 -0.90
CA ALA A 124 6.93 -0.04 -0.27
C ALA A 124 5.49 0.44 -0.17
N THR A 125 4.57 -0.50 -0.15
CA THR A 125 3.17 -0.33 0.23
C THR A 125 2.90 -1.18 1.47
N ARG A 126 1.68 -1.25 1.93
CA ARG A 126 1.33 -2.18 3.02
C ARG A 126 1.68 -3.64 2.72
N PHE A 127 1.74 -4.05 1.45
CA PHE A 127 1.79 -5.45 1.02
C PHE A 127 3.09 -5.86 0.36
N ASP A 128 3.87 -4.90 -0.12
CA ASP A 128 5.05 -5.18 -0.94
C ASP A 128 6.16 -4.18 -0.65
N ILE A 129 7.40 -4.60 -0.89
CA ILE A 129 8.60 -3.77 -0.82
C ILE A 129 9.50 -4.11 -2.01
N ARG A 130 9.92 -3.09 -2.74
CA ARG A 130 10.79 -3.23 -3.91
C ARG A 130 11.94 -2.24 -3.84
N GLU A 131 13.12 -2.71 -4.19
CA GLU A 131 14.26 -1.82 -4.35
C GLU A 131 14.03 -0.87 -5.53
N VAL A 132 14.36 0.40 -5.31
CA VAL A 132 14.26 1.46 -6.32
C VAL A 132 15.64 1.71 -6.88
N ASP A 133 15.75 1.78 -8.20
CA ASP A 133 17.00 2.19 -8.83
C ASP A 133 17.30 3.66 -8.54
N LEU A 134 18.46 3.93 -7.97
CA LEU A 134 18.90 5.27 -7.61
C LEU A 134 19.43 6.09 -8.81
N GLY A 135 19.60 5.47 -9.99
CA GLY A 135 20.15 6.13 -11.17
C GLY A 135 21.56 6.67 -10.89
N ASP A 136 21.76 7.95 -11.15
CA ASP A 136 23.06 8.64 -10.99
C ASP A 136 23.41 8.97 -9.52
N THR A 137 22.52 8.69 -8.56
CA THR A 137 22.79 8.90 -7.15
C THR A 137 23.85 7.90 -6.65
N PRO A 138 24.91 8.36 -6.00
CA PRO A 138 25.98 7.46 -5.54
C PRO A 138 25.43 6.46 -4.51
N ARG A 139 25.77 5.19 -4.72
CA ARG A 139 25.35 4.10 -3.80
C ARG A 139 26.37 3.81 -2.73
N THR A 140 27.64 4.10 -2.99
CA THR A 140 28.74 3.87 -2.08
C THR A 140 29.53 5.15 -1.84
N LEU A 141 30.35 5.16 -0.78
CA LEU A 141 31.24 6.27 -0.51
C LEU A 141 32.26 6.44 -1.65
N GLU A 142 32.74 5.34 -2.24
CA GLU A 142 33.66 5.35 -3.38
C GLU A 142 33.01 6.00 -4.61
N ASP A 143 31.75 5.71 -4.90
CA ASP A 143 31.01 6.35 -6.00
C ASP A 143 30.88 7.87 -5.79
N ALA A 144 30.71 8.29 -4.54
CA ALA A 144 30.52 9.70 -4.22
C ALA A 144 31.81 10.50 -4.30
N LEU A 145 32.89 9.96 -3.80
CA LEU A 145 34.19 10.66 -3.75
C LEU A 145 34.95 10.55 -5.06
N GLY A 146 34.52 9.63 -5.97
CA GLY A 146 35.16 9.43 -7.27
C GLY A 146 36.62 9.06 -7.17
N HIS A 147 37.39 9.36 -8.24
CA HIS A 147 38.84 9.07 -8.26
C HIS A 147 39.65 9.98 -7.34
N GLU A 148 39.07 10.88 -6.58
CA GLU A 148 39.81 11.66 -5.55
C GLU A 148 40.33 10.79 -4.42
N LEU A 149 39.77 9.59 -4.21
CA LEU A 149 40.32 8.57 -3.32
C LEU A 149 41.50 7.78 -3.95
N THR A 150 41.83 8.03 -5.21
CA THR A 150 42.86 7.24 -5.95
C THR A 150 44.27 7.75 -5.78
N ASP A 151 44.50 8.69 -4.87
CA ASP A 151 45.85 8.95 -4.35
C ASP A 151 45.95 8.61 -2.87
N PRO A 152 46.22 7.36 -2.49
CA PRO A 152 46.86 7.16 -1.23
C PRO A 152 48.26 7.79 -1.41
N SER A 153 48.44 9.00 -0.96
CA SER A 153 49.77 9.53 -0.71
C SER A 153 50.44 8.78 0.43
N LEU A 154 50.45 7.48 0.36
CA LEU A 154 51.44 6.60 0.88
C LEU A 154 52.65 6.69 -0.05
N GLN A 155 53.29 7.86 -0.07
CA GLN A 155 54.71 7.89 -0.34
C GLN A 155 55.39 7.10 0.80
N VAL A 156 55.40 5.79 0.64
CA VAL A 156 56.43 4.97 1.27
C VAL A 156 57.76 5.43 0.69
N HIS A 157 58.33 6.45 1.28
CA HIS A 157 59.73 6.69 1.10
C HIS A 157 60.45 5.50 1.70
N SER A 158 60.74 4.49 0.87
CA SER A 158 61.74 3.47 1.14
C SER A 158 63.09 4.18 1.18
N GLY A 159 63.31 4.89 2.28
CA GLY A 159 64.64 5.37 2.64
C GLY A 159 65.49 4.16 2.95
N VAL A 160 66.39 3.82 2.01
CA VAL A 160 67.45 2.88 2.23
C VAL A 160 68.18 3.28 3.52
N ALA A 161 68.02 2.51 4.58
CA ALA A 161 68.69 2.73 5.85
C ALA A 161 70.23 2.57 5.67
N ARG A 162 70.92 3.69 5.75
CA ARG A 162 72.36 3.64 5.98
C ARG A 162 72.60 3.19 7.41
N PRO A 163 73.50 2.22 7.65
CA PRO A 163 73.84 1.77 9.01
C PRO A 163 74.61 2.88 9.72
N GLY A 164 74.08 3.43 10.81
CA GLY A 164 74.83 4.30 11.69
C GLY A 164 74.17 5.56 12.24
N SER A 165 72.91 5.70 12.37
CA SER A 165 72.30 6.82 13.12
C SER A 165 71.23 6.36 14.09
N ASN A 166 71.50 6.53 15.36
CA ASN A 166 70.62 6.25 16.48
C ASN A 166 69.59 7.40 16.62
N ARG A 167 68.60 7.44 15.71
CA ARG A 167 67.49 8.40 15.79
C ARG A 167 66.21 7.60 15.93
N ARG A 168 65.62 7.63 17.13
CA ARG A 168 64.29 7.16 17.40
C ARG A 168 63.29 7.98 16.53
N VAL A 169 62.74 7.35 15.52
CA VAL A 169 61.58 7.90 14.77
C VAL A 169 60.37 7.79 15.67
N GLY A 170 59.90 8.92 16.16
CA GLY A 170 58.66 8.99 16.89
C GLY A 170 57.51 8.63 15.94
N VAL A 171 56.83 7.54 16.20
CA VAL A 171 55.57 7.20 15.57
C VAL A 171 54.54 8.12 16.18
N TYR A 172 54.16 9.18 15.46
CA TYR A 172 53.01 9.99 15.82
C TYR A 172 51.75 9.22 15.42
N HIS A 173 51.14 8.56 16.38
CA HIS A 173 49.76 8.14 16.26
C HIS A 173 48.90 9.37 16.45
N THR A 174 48.44 9.99 15.37
CA THR A 174 47.37 10.99 15.36
C THR A 174 46.07 10.25 15.59
N GLN A 175 45.68 10.03 16.85
CA GLN A 175 44.44 9.36 17.24
C GLN A 175 43.18 10.25 17.11
N GLY A 176 43.26 11.45 16.59
CA GLY A 176 42.13 12.40 16.50
C GLY A 176 41.71 12.79 15.07
N GLY A 177 42.63 12.86 14.12
CA GLY A 177 42.37 13.38 12.77
C GLY A 177 41.55 12.47 11.87
N GLY A 178 41.74 11.18 11.94
CA GLY A 178 41.08 10.23 11.02
C GLY A 178 39.56 10.01 11.25
N LYS A 179 39.07 10.21 12.46
CA LYS A 179 37.61 10.07 12.75
C LYS A 179 36.80 11.26 12.27
N ASP A 180 37.33 12.46 12.40
CA ASP A 180 36.68 13.68 11.94
C ASP A 180 36.68 13.77 10.42
N GLU A 181 37.73 13.28 9.78
CA GLU A 181 37.83 13.22 8.31
C GLU A 181 36.86 12.19 7.72
N ALA A 182 36.80 10.97 8.26
CA ALA A 182 35.86 9.95 7.86
C ALA A 182 34.40 10.40 8.08
N LYS A 183 34.12 11.18 9.11
CA LYS A 183 32.77 11.74 9.32
C LYS A 183 32.40 12.78 8.25
N ARG A 184 33.34 13.65 7.88
CA ARG A 184 33.13 14.65 6.81
C ARG A 184 32.90 14.00 5.44
N GLU A 185 33.64 12.95 5.12
CA GLU A 185 33.45 12.17 3.90
C GLU A 185 32.02 11.56 3.85
N LEU A 186 31.56 10.99 4.96
CA LEU A 186 30.19 10.47 5.09
C LEU A 186 29.15 11.59 4.97
N GLU A 187 29.37 12.77 5.53
CA GLU A 187 28.48 13.92 5.39
C GLU A 187 28.35 14.36 3.92
N VAL A 188 29.47 14.43 3.19
CA VAL A 188 29.50 14.75 1.76
C VAL A 188 28.76 13.67 0.94
N PHE A 189 29.03 12.40 1.22
CA PHE A 189 28.33 11.28 0.59
C PHE A 189 26.83 11.36 0.82
N PHE A 190 26.40 11.48 2.07
CA PHE A 190 24.99 11.53 2.41
C PHE A 190 24.27 12.79 1.87
N HIS A 191 24.98 13.91 1.71
CA HIS A 191 24.43 15.07 1.02
C HIS A 191 24.08 14.78 -0.45
N ARG A 192 24.95 14.06 -1.17
CA ARG A 192 24.67 13.64 -2.56
C ARG A 192 23.53 12.61 -2.62
N VAL A 193 23.51 11.69 -1.66
CA VAL A 193 22.40 10.73 -1.52
C VAL A 193 21.09 11.46 -1.27
N ASP A 194 21.05 12.39 -0.33
CA ASP A 194 19.85 13.16 0.01
C ASP A 194 19.29 13.93 -1.20
N GLN A 195 20.14 14.58 -1.97
CA GLN A 195 19.73 15.27 -3.20
C GLN A 195 19.04 14.32 -4.18
N GLY A 196 19.62 13.14 -4.43
CA GLY A 196 19.03 12.13 -5.31
C GLY A 196 17.71 11.55 -4.76
N ILE A 197 17.62 11.34 -3.45
CA ILE A 197 16.39 10.88 -2.78
C ILE A 197 15.28 11.92 -2.91
N VAL A 198 15.56 13.20 -2.59
CA VAL A 198 14.58 14.29 -2.69
C VAL A 198 14.06 14.46 -4.10
N GLU A 199 14.93 14.41 -5.11
CA GLU A 199 14.53 14.51 -6.52
C GLU A 199 13.60 13.36 -6.90
N ARG A 200 13.93 12.13 -6.50
CA ARG A 200 13.16 10.94 -6.83
C ARG A 200 11.81 10.90 -6.13
N LEU A 201 11.76 11.33 -4.88
CA LEU A 201 10.53 11.31 -4.08
C LEU A 201 9.65 12.56 -4.28
N ARG A 202 10.12 13.59 -4.98
CA ARG A 202 9.39 14.83 -5.18
C ARG A 202 8.02 14.67 -5.83
N THR A 203 7.89 13.72 -6.77
CA THR A 203 6.63 13.44 -7.48
C THR A 203 5.79 12.37 -6.84
N VAL A 204 6.42 11.38 -6.17
CA VAL A 204 5.73 10.25 -5.56
C VAL A 204 5.26 10.60 -4.15
N GLY A 205 6.05 11.37 -3.41
CA GLY A 205 5.79 11.71 -2.01
C GLY A 205 5.85 10.51 -1.07
N GLY A 206 5.28 10.67 0.11
CA GLY A 206 5.14 9.60 1.12
C GLY A 206 6.21 9.63 2.21
N PRO A 207 5.96 8.93 3.34
CA PRO A 207 6.90 8.84 4.46
C PRO A 207 8.21 8.15 4.07
N LEU A 208 9.33 8.63 4.61
CA LEU A 208 10.65 8.01 4.47
C LEU A 208 11.12 7.48 5.84
N VAL A 209 11.34 6.17 5.93
CA VAL A 209 11.88 5.49 7.12
C VAL A 209 13.36 5.20 6.90
N LEU A 210 14.22 5.52 7.88
CA LEU A 210 15.63 5.16 7.85
C LEU A 210 15.86 3.80 8.52
N ALA A 211 16.79 3.03 7.96
CA ALA A 211 17.27 1.79 8.57
C ALA A 211 18.80 1.77 8.54
N GLY A 212 19.45 1.56 9.70
CA GLY A 212 20.91 1.57 9.77
C GLY A 212 21.43 1.54 11.20
N VAL A 213 22.75 1.59 11.33
CA VAL A 213 23.39 1.74 12.64
C VAL A 213 23.28 3.19 13.12
N GLU A 214 23.12 3.39 14.41
CA GLU A 214 22.87 4.69 15.05
C GLU A 214 23.77 5.82 14.53
N TYR A 215 25.05 5.56 14.38
CA TYR A 215 26.03 6.53 13.91
C TYR A 215 25.73 7.04 12.49
N LEU A 216 25.38 6.16 11.54
CA LEU A 216 25.05 6.53 10.16
C LEU A 216 23.69 7.25 10.10
N LEU A 217 22.72 6.80 10.89
CA LEU A 217 21.41 7.44 11.01
C LEU A 217 21.54 8.87 11.51
N ALA A 218 22.39 9.11 12.51
CA ALA A 218 22.63 10.45 13.05
C ALA A 218 23.25 11.39 12.03
N ILE A 219 24.24 10.92 11.24
CA ILE A 219 24.87 11.73 10.19
C ILE A 219 23.86 12.05 9.08
N TYR A 220 23.12 11.03 8.58
CA TYR A 220 22.14 11.26 7.52
C TYR A 220 21.03 12.25 7.95
N ARG A 221 20.53 12.14 9.17
CA ARG A 221 19.56 13.11 9.72
C ARG A 221 20.07 14.53 9.72
N GLY A 222 21.38 14.72 9.96
CA GLY A 222 22.01 16.04 9.95
C GLY A 222 22.04 16.71 8.57
N VAL A 223 22.00 15.93 7.50
CA VAL A 223 22.06 16.42 6.10
C VAL A 223 20.72 16.32 5.37
N ASN A 224 19.74 15.64 5.96
CA ASN A 224 18.44 15.39 5.33
C ASN A 224 17.68 16.68 5.04
N SER A 225 17.16 16.79 3.83
CA SER A 225 16.27 17.86 3.38
C SER A 225 14.87 17.38 2.96
N TYR A 226 14.61 16.07 3.00
CA TYR A 226 13.30 15.51 2.66
C TYR A 226 12.29 15.79 3.76
N ALA A 227 11.17 16.45 3.42
CA ALA A 227 10.19 16.94 4.38
C ALA A 227 9.40 15.84 5.13
N HIS A 228 9.32 14.62 4.57
CA HIS A 228 8.53 13.52 5.14
C HIS A 228 9.40 12.41 5.74
N LEU A 229 10.60 12.78 6.24
CA LEU A 229 11.43 11.86 7.02
C LEU A 229 10.75 11.55 8.35
N MET A 230 10.66 10.24 8.68
CA MET A 230 10.08 9.78 9.94
C MET A 230 11.08 9.95 11.09
N ASP A 231 10.54 10.27 12.29
CA ASP A 231 11.35 10.39 13.51
C ASP A 231 11.80 9.02 14.01
N GLU A 232 10.97 8.00 13.88
CA GLU A 232 11.31 6.63 14.23
C GLU A 232 12.17 6.00 13.14
N VAL A 233 13.08 5.08 13.53
CA VAL A 233 14.03 4.41 12.65
C VAL A 233 14.11 2.91 12.93
N ILE A 234 14.63 2.17 11.99
CA ILE A 234 15.01 0.76 12.18
C ILE A 234 16.48 0.68 12.51
N GLU A 235 16.78 0.52 13.80
CA GLU A 235 18.16 0.38 14.26
C GLU A 235 18.75 -1.01 13.96
N GLY A 236 20.05 -1.04 13.65
CA GLY A 236 20.83 -2.24 13.40
C GLY A 236 21.41 -2.30 12.00
N THR A 237 21.93 -3.46 11.63
CA THR A 237 22.52 -3.70 10.30
C THR A 237 21.43 -4.15 9.32
N PRO A 238 21.04 -3.34 8.32
CA PRO A 238 19.92 -3.67 7.42
C PRO A 238 20.13 -4.96 6.63
N LYS A 239 21.37 -5.28 6.27
CA LYS A 239 21.72 -6.50 5.53
C LYS A 239 21.42 -7.81 6.27
N LEU A 240 21.24 -7.76 7.58
CA LEU A 240 20.85 -8.94 8.39
C LEU A 240 19.35 -9.18 8.38
N LEU A 241 18.55 -8.23 7.87
CA LEU A 241 17.10 -8.35 7.75
C LEU A 241 16.74 -8.94 6.38
N SER A 242 15.81 -9.89 6.39
CA SER A 242 15.16 -10.27 5.14
C SER A 242 14.27 -9.10 4.63
N GLY A 243 13.97 -9.08 3.32
CA GLY A 243 13.06 -8.07 2.76
C GLY A 243 11.73 -8.00 3.51
N GLU A 244 11.18 -9.15 3.91
CA GLU A 244 9.94 -9.24 4.70
C GLU A 244 10.09 -8.64 6.11
N GLN A 245 11.22 -8.87 6.77
CA GLN A 245 11.50 -8.31 8.10
C GLN A 245 11.68 -6.79 8.04
N LEU A 246 12.39 -6.30 7.02
CA LEU A 246 12.58 -4.87 6.77
C LEU A 246 11.23 -4.21 6.52
N HIS A 247 10.43 -4.78 5.62
CA HIS A 247 9.08 -4.32 5.28
C HIS A 247 8.17 -4.22 6.52
N ARG A 248 8.08 -5.30 7.31
CA ARG A 248 7.23 -5.35 8.50
C ARG A 248 7.58 -4.27 9.53
N ARG A 249 8.90 -4.07 9.79
CA ARG A 249 9.36 -3.03 10.72
C ARG A 249 9.11 -1.63 10.19
N ALA A 250 9.38 -1.42 8.91
CA ALA A 250 9.19 -0.12 8.27
C ALA A 250 7.70 0.25 8.18
N TRP A 251 6.83 -0.73 7.89
CA TRP A 251 5.38 -0.49 7.88
C TRP A 251 4.87 -0.04 9.25
N ALA A 252 5.28 -0.67 10.34
CA ALA A 252 4.85 -0.28 11.69
C ALA A 252 5.18 1.20 12.02
N ILE A 253 6.29 1.73 11.46
CA ILE A 253 6.70 3.12 11.61
C ILE A 253 5.92 4.05 10.65
N ALA A 254 5.74 3.62 9.40
CA ALA A 254 5.14 4.45 8.36
C ALA A 254 3.61 4.53 8.44
N GLU A 255 2.95 3.48 8.94
CA GLU A 255 1.49 3.32 8.96
C GLU A 255 0.74 4.56 9.49
N PRO A 256 1.09 5.17 10.63
CA PRO A 256 0.40 6.37 11.13
C PRO A 256 0.52 7.56 10.18
N ALA A 257 1.65 7.70 9.50
CA ALA A 257 1.87 8.80 8.55
C ALA A 257 1.14 8.57 7.22
N VAL A 258 1.12 7.31 6.74
CA VAL A 258 0.37 6.91 5.53
C VAL A 258 -1.12 7.21 5.69
N PHE A 259 -1.67 7.01 6.89
CA PHE A 259 -3.10 7.24 7.15
C PHE A 259 -3.44 8.62 7.72
N ARG A 260 -2.48 9.52 7.86
CA ARG A 260 -2.70 10.87 8.42
C ARG A 260 -3.77 11.66 7.68
N ASP A 261 -3.77 11.62 6.35
CA ASP A 261 -4.76 12.35 5.54
C ASP A 261 -6.18 11.82 5.75
N ARG A 262 -6.30 10.51 5.97
CA ARG A 262 -7.58 9.87 6.32
C ARG A 262 -8.10 10.39 7.64
N GLU A 263 -7.26 10.46 8.68
CA GLU A 263 -7.65 10.95 9.99
C GLU A 263 -8.00 12.44 9.96
N ALA A 264 -7.26 13.24 9.20
CA ALA A 264 -7.56 14.64 8.99
C ALA A 264 -8.91 14.83 8.27
N ALA A 265 -9.19 14.02 7.24
CA ALA A 265 -10.47 14.04 6.54
C ALA A 265 -11.64 13.67 7.46
N LEU A 266 -11.46 12.66 8.31
CA LEU A 266 -12.48 12.23 9.28
C LEU A 266 -12.80 13.29 10.32
N SER A 267 -11.77 13.92 10.91
CA SER A 267 -11.93 14.91 11.96
C SER A 267 -12.60 16.21 11.50
N GLY A 268 -12.49 16.53 10.20
CA GLY A 268 -13.08 17.74 9.60
C GLY A 268 -14.54 17.60 9.15
N ILE A 269 -15.03 16.37 8.97
CA ILE A 269 -16.35 16.12 8.35
C ILE A 269 -17.51 16.80 9.08
N ASP A 270 -17.53 16.79 10.42
CA ASP A 270 -18.62 17.38 11.20
C ASP A 270 -18.77 18.88 10.96
N ASN A 271 -17.67 19.60 10.90
CA ASN A 271 -17.67 21.03 10.62
C ASN A 271 -18.14 21.31 9.20
N LEU A 272 -17.76 20.46 8.24
CA LEU A 272 -18.17 20.59 6.82
C LEU A 272 -19.65 20.26 6.63
N VAL A 273 -20.19 19.32 7.37
CA VAL A 273 -21.64 19.01 7.36
C VAL A 273 -22.44 20.21 7.86
N ALA A 274 -21.99 20.87 8.93
CA ALA A 274 -22.67 22.04 9.50
C ALA A 274 -22.77 23.22 8.52
N VAL A 275 -21.81 23.35 7.60
CA VAL A 275 -21.79 24.41 6.56
C VAL A 275 -22.28 23.93 5.19
N GLY A 276 -22.84 22.74 5.09
CA GLY A 276 -23.40 22.19 3.84
C GLY A 276 -22.39 21.72 2.81
N LYS A 277 -21.08 21.66 3.15
CA LYS A 277 -20.00 21.19 2.29
C LYS A 277 -19.75 19.68 2.38
N ALA A 278 -20.45 19.00 3.26
CA ALA A 278 -20.42 17.55 3.42
C ALA A 278 -21.81 17.02 3.73
N SER A 279 -22.01 15.71 3.54
CA SER A 279 -23.24 15.03 3.91
C SER A 279 -22.97 13.63 4.46
N ARG A 280 -23.85 13.19 5.36
CA ARG A 280 -23.91 11.81 5.86
C ARG A 280 -25.17 11.09 5.43
N GLU A 281 -26.01 11.76 4.65
CA GLU A 281 -27.25 11.19 4.13
C GLU A 281 -26.95 10.34 2.90
N LEU A 282 -27.32 9.07 2.95
CA LEU A 282 -27.02 8.08 1.91
C LEU A 282 -27.50 8.51 0.52
N ALA A 283 -28.76 8.97 0.39
CA ALA A 283 -29.32 9.38 -0.89
C ALA A 283 -28.59 10.58 -1.50
N THR A 284 -28.30 11.58 -0.69
CA THR A 284 -27.56 12.79 -1.08
C THR A 284 -26.15 12.44 -1.55
N VAL A 285 -25.45 11.58 -0.81
CA VAL A 285 -24.06 11.17 -1.14
C VAL A 285 -24.02 10.35 -2.43
N VAL A 286 -24.94 9.38 -2.60
CA VAL A 286 -25.02 8.55 -3.81
C VAL A 286 -25.26 9.42 -5.04
N LEU A 287 -26.20 10.35 -4.98
CA LEU A 287 -26.50 11.25 -6.11
C LEU A 287 -25.34 12.21 -6.40
N ALA A 288 -24.70 12.75 -5.36
CA ALA A 288 -23.52 13.60 -5.52
C ALA A 288 -22.33 12.84 -6.15
N ALA A 289 -22.17 11.55 -5.85
CA ALA A 289 -21.15 10.71 -6.46
C ALA A 289 -21.40 10.52 -7.97
N TYR A 290 -22.64 10.30 -8.37
CA TYR A 290 -23.01 10.25 -9.80
C TYR A 290 -22.78 11.59 -10.52
N ASP A 291 -23.01 12.70 -9.83
CA ASP A 291 -22.81 14.05 -10.36
C ASP A 291 -21.30 14.44 -10.42
N GLY A 292 -20.38 13.59 -9.94
CA GLY A 292 -18.94 13.88 -9.84
C GLY A 292 -18.59 14.96 -8.80
N ARG A 293 -19.49 15.27 -7.89
CA ARG A 293 -19.34 16.32 -6.87
C ARG A 293 -18.57 15.87 -5.62
N VAL A 294 -18.40 14.56 -5.42
CA VAL A 294 -17.69 14.04 -4.26
C VAL A 294 -16.18 14.21 -4.45
N GLU A 295 -15.56 14.94 -3.54
CA GLU A 295 -14.10 15.06 -3.43
C GLU A 295 -13.53 13.92 -2.58
N THR A 296 -14.12 13.73 -1.39
CA THR A 296 -13.70 12.70 -0.45
C THR A 296 -14.92 11.90 0.03
N LEU A 297 -14.83 10.59 -0.05
CA LEU A 297 -15.83 9.66 0.44
C LEU A 297 -15.26 8.80 1.56
N VAL A 298 -15.98 8.69 2.65
CA VAL A 298 -15.75 7.70 3.71
C VAL A 298 -16.85 6.68 3.65
N VAL A 299 -16.52 5.39 3.61
CA VAL A 299 -17.49 4.32 3.40
C VAL A 299 -17.20 3.11 4.29
N ALA A 300 -18.25 2.51 4.86
CA ALA A 300 -18.16 1.28 5.64
C ALA A 300 -17.91 0.06 4.73
N LEU A 301 -16.84 -0.70 5.02
CA LEU A 301 -16.47 -1.91 4.28
C LEU A 301 -17.35 -3.12 4.65
N ASP A 302 -17.67 -3.24 5.92
CA ASP A 302 -18.31 -4.40 6.55
C ASP A 302 -19.84 -4.27 6.62
N GLU A 303 -20.42 -3.30 5.93
CA GLU A 303 -21.86 -3.07 5.83
C GLU A 303 -22.30 -2.97 4.36
N GLN A 304 -23.45 -3.52 4.02
CA GLN A 304 -24.12 -3.32 2.73
C GLN A 304 -25.41 -2.53 2.94
N ARG A 305 -25.69 -1.60 2.02
CA ARG A 305 -26.92 -0.82 1.97
C ARG A 305 -27.58 -1.04 0.61
N TRP A 306 -28.46 -2.01 0.57
CA TRP A 306 -29.17 -2.38 -0.65
C TRP A 306 -30.20 -1.33 -1.07
N GLY A 307 -30.34 -1.13 -2.36
CA GLY A 307 -31.31 -0.17 -2.88
C GLY A 307 -31.35 -0.07 -4.40
N THR A 308 -32.20 0.82 -4.89
CA THR A 308 -32.28 1.18 -6.30
C THR A 308 -32.04 2.67 -6.49
N ILE A 309 -31.46 3.02 -7.63
CA ILE A 309 -31.10 4.38 -7.99
C ILE A 309 -31.76 4.73 -9.32
N ASP A 310 -32.57 5.79 -9.32
CA ASP A 310 -33.09 6.44 -10.53
C ASP A 310 -32.39 7.80 -10.66
N VAL A 311 -31.29 7.83 -11.43
CA VAL A 311 -30.49 9.03 -11.60
C VAL A 311 -31.29 10.13 -12.30
N ALA A 312 -32.09 9.76 -13.29
CA ALA A 312 -32.90 10.72 -14.07
C ALA A 312 -33.94 11.44 -13.19
N ARG A 313 -34.58 10.69 -12.28
CA ARG A 313 -35.54 11.25 -11.33
C ARG A 313 -34.95 11.69 -10.00
N ARG A 314 -33.63 11.55 -9.84
CA ARG A 314 -32.86 11.85 -8.62
C ARG A 314 -33.46 11.17 -7.37
N ARG A 315 -33.79 9.90 -7.50
CA ARG A 315 -34.39 9.11 -6.41
C ARG A 315 -33.51 7.93 -6.05
N VAL A 316 -33.26 7.77 -4.76
CA VAL A 316 -32.60 6.61 -4.17
C VAL A 316 -33.61 5.97 -3.20
N LYS A 317 -33.82 4.67 -3.33
CA LYS A 317 -34.63 3.87 -2.41
C LYS A 317 -33.74 2.83 -1.77
N SER A 318 -33.72 2.75 -0.44
CA SER A 318 -32.96 1.74 0.31
C SER A 318 -33.88 0.60 0.76
N PHE A 319 -33.34 -0.61 0.82
CA PHE A 319 -33.98 -1.84 1.28
C PHE A 319 -33.16 -2.49 2.38
N LEU A 320 -33.81 -3.37 3.17
CA LEU A 320 -33.11 -4.11 4.23
C LEU A 320 -32.26 -5.28 3.69
N THR A 321 -32.68 -5.84 2.55
CA THR A 321 -32.03 -7.01 1.93
C THR A 321 -31.91 -6.81 0.44
N GLN A 322 -31.05 -7.60 -0.21
CA GLN A 322 -30.95 -7.67 -1.68
C GLN A 322 -32.16 -8.44 -2.27
N SER A 323 -33.36 -8.00 -2.01
CA SER A 323 -34.55 -8.75 -2.40
C SER A 323 -35.04 -8.48 -3.83
N ASP A 324 -34.52 -7.46 -4.49
CA ASP A 324 -34.86 -7.10 -5.87
C ASP A 324 -33.70 -7.38 -6.82
N ALA A 325 -33.97 -7.99 -7.97
CA ALA A 325 -33.01 -8.27 -9.03
C ALA A 325 -32.21 -7.02 -9.49
N ASN A 326 -32.79 -5.84 -9.28
CA ASN A 326 -32.16 -4.54 -9.58
C ASN A 326 -31.54 -3.86 -8.35
N GLY A 327 -31.56 -4.51 -7.19
CA GLY A 327 -30.96 -3.99 -5.96
C GLY A 327 -29.43 -3.98 -6.07
N VAL A 328 -28.81 -2.81 -5.81
CA VAL A 328 -27.35 -2.63 -5.75
C VAL A 328 -26.94 -2.21 -4.35
N ASP A 329 -25.71 -2.51 -3.95
CA ASP A 329 -25.16 -1.92 -2.72
C ASP A 329 -24.85 -0.44 -2.99
N LEU A 330 -25.63 0.44 -2.37
CA LEU A 330 -25.53 1.89 -2.52
C LEU A 330 -24.17 2.44 -2.04
N LEU A 331 -23.54 1.77 -1.08
CA LEU A 331 -22.20 2.12 -0.59
C LEU A 331 -21.14 1.80 -1.65
N ASP A 332 -21.24 0.63 -2.28
CA ASP A 332 -20.37 0.21 -3.38
C ASP A 332 -20.50 1.15 -4.58
N VAL A 333 -21.72 1.49 -4.94
CA VAL A 333 -22.01 2.43 -6.05
C VAL A 333 -21.42 3.80 -5.79
N ALA A 334 -21.62 4.36 -4.59
CA ALA A 334 -21.07 5.67 -4.23
C ALA A 334 -19.54 5.67 -4.32
N ALA A 335 -18.90 4.61 -3.82
CA ALA A 335 -17.45 4.47 -3.86
C ALA A 335 -16.93 4.35 -5.31
N ALA A 336 -17.54 3.49 -6.12
CA ALA A 336 -17.14 3.32 -7.52
C ALA A 336 -17.32 4.62 -8.32
N GLN A 337 -18.44 5.34 -8.16
CA GLN A 337 -18.67 6.61 -8.83
C GLN A 337 -17.68 7.69 -8.36
N THR A 338 -17.35 7.75 -7.08
CA THR A 338 -16.36 8.70 -6.56
C THR A 338 -14.99 8.48 -7.20
N LEU A 339 -14.53 7.23 -7.31
CA LEU A 339 -13.26 6.89 -7.96
C LEU A 339 -13.29 7.21 -9.47
N LEU A 340 -14.38 6.89 -10.17
CA LEU A 340 -14.54 7.19 -11.60
C LEU A 340 -14.45 8.70 -11.90
N HIS A 341 -14.85 9.54 -10.96
CA HIS A 341 -14.74 11.00 -11.06
C HIS A 341 -13.49 11.57 -10.36
N ALA A 342 -12.43 10.76 -10.16
CA ALA A 342 -11.18 11.15 -9.53
C ALA A 342 -11.33 11.75 -8.12
N GLY A 343 -12.30 11.28 -7.35
CA GLY A 343 -12.41 11.55 -5.91
C GLY A 343 -11.61 10.52 -5.09
N THR A 344 -11.35 10.86 -3.85
CA THR A 344 -10.66 9.96 -2.89
C THR A 344 -11.69 9.16 -2.10
N VAL A 345 -11.44 7.86 -1.91
CA VAL A 345 -12.30 6.98 -1.10
C VAL A 345 -11.50 6.43 0.06
N PHE A 346 -12.00 6.59 1.28
CA PHE A 346 -11.47 6.00 2.50
C PHE A 346 -12.40 4.89 3.01
N PRO A 347 -12.05 3.63 2.78
CA PRO A 347 -12.77 2.48 3.30
C PRO A 347 -12.44 2.26 4.77
N LEU A 348 -13.44 2.15 5.63
CA LEU A 348 -13.27 1.98 7.07
C LEU A 348 -14.20 0.89 7.60
N PRO A 349 -13.85 0.25 8.73
CA PRO A 349 -14.84 -0.52 9.48
C PRO A 349 -16.01 0.37 9.89
N ARG A 350 -17.22 -0.20 9.95
CA ARG A 350 -18.45 0.52 10.32
C ARG A 350 -18.33 1.28 11.64
N THR A 351 -17.59 0.73 12.58
CA THR A 351 -17.33 1.34 13.90
C THR A 351 -16.57 2.67 13.84
N HIS A 352 -15.82 2.90 12.78
CA HIS A 352 -15.03 4.11 12.55
C HIS A 352 -15.75 5.12 11.61
N VAL A 353 -16.83 4.70 10.97
CA VAL A 353 -17.66 5.62 10.18
C VAL A 353 -18.68 6.28 11.11
N LEU A 354 -18.46 7.55 11.40
CA LEU A 354 -19.26 8.35 12.36
C LEU A 354 -20.72 8.63 11.90
N ALA A 355 -21.26 7.85 10.99
CA ALA A 355 -22.60 8.05 10.44
C ALA A 355 -23.43 6.77 10.55
N ASN A 356 -24.70 6.89 10.93
CA ASN A 356 -25.64 5.76 10.96
C ASN A 356 -25.91 5.14 9.59
N SER A 357 -25.64 5.90 8.51
CA SER A 357 -25.77 5.47 7.12
C SER A 357 -24.62 4.63 6.58
N GLY A 358 -23.51 4.50 7.34
CA GLY A 358 -22.29 3.83 6.88
C GLY A 358 -21.50 4.59 5.80
N ILE A 359 -21.85 5.88 5.57
CA ILE A 359 -21.25 6.72 4.54
C ILE A 359 -21.17 8.18 4.99
N ALA A 360 -20.11 8.88 4.55
CA ALA A 360 -20.01 10.33 4.65
C ALA A 360 -19.20 10.86 3.45
N ALA A 361 -19.55 12.02 2.93
CA ALA A 361 -18.85 12.62 1.81
C ALA A 361 -18.61 14.12 1.98
N VAL A 362 -17.45 14.57 1.54
CA VAL A 362 -17.10 15.97 1.35
C VAL A 362 -17.27 16.32 -0.11
N PHE A 363 -17.87 17.46 -0.40
CA PHE A 363 -18.17 17.92 -1.76
C PHE A 363 -17.16 18.95 -2.25
N ARG A 364 -16.89 18.93 -3.55
CA ARG A 364 -16.00 19.91 -4.22
C ARG A 364 -16.60 21.31 -4.25
N TYR A 365 -17.96 21.37 -4.38
CA TYR A 365 -18.74 22.60 -4.47
C TYR A 365 -20.20 22.35 -4.06
#